data_f5f1282f348832f0c4e836bc4b92fb5c
#
_entry.id   f5f1282f348832f0c4e836bc4b92fb5c
#
_cell.length_a   1.000
_cell.length_b   1.000
_cell.length_c   1.000
_cell.angle_alpha   90.00
_cell.angle_beta   90.00
_cell.angle_gamma   90.00
#
_symmetry.space_group_name_H-M   'P 1'
#
loop_
_entity.id
_entity.type
_entity.pdbx_description
1 polymer ?
#
loop_
_entity_poly.entity_id
_entity_poly.type
_entity_poly.pdbx_seq_one_letter_code
_entity_poly.pdbx_strand_id
1 'polypeptide(L)'
;IFPVTTLRPETIFGVTNLWVNPNVTYKKVSVDNETWIVSEECVKKIEFFEKEVKIIGDIEGSEIIGKYATVLHNNQEIPILEAEFVEPGMGTGLVMSVPAHAPKDYQALMDLKAKNHELASKIEPIPIIVTPGYDAYPGKQICEKLGVSNQTDEKLEEATKELYLKEFTDGKLNEKCEQFNNEKVQYGRDKVRAWLQENNHLEKFPVLENSPVHCRCGAECVVKILNNQWFLNYGDEEWKETARNCFDEMNILPSKITTEFKEVIDWLHERACARQQGLGTKLPWDKDWIVESLSDSVIYMAYYTMSRFVNDGTIKPENLTKEFFDYILLDKGDISLAVSTSKLSEDIIDMVKNEFKYFYPVDSRHSGRDLVQNHLSFFVLNHVAIFEKKLWPQEIVVNGSVMMDGAKMSKSMGNIIPLRTAIKDHGADPIRLAIISSAELLQDADFNMESVYGIQNKLESLLEECSNLKASEIGDLEAEDRWILSKTQGRIVQITEAVEKMRLREGLQDI
;
A
#
# COMPACT_ATOMS: atom_id res chain seq x y z
N ILE A 1 -22.81 28.60 2.72
CA ILE A 1 -22.84 27.40 1.85
C ILE A 1 -22.99 26.16 2.73
N PHE A 2 -23.79 25.19 2.28
CA PHE A 2 -23.90 23.86 2.86
C PHE A 2 -23.23 22.86 1.88
N PRO A 3 -21.92 22.63 1.97
CA PRO A 3 -21.28 21.70 1.08
C PRO A 3 -21.67 20.26 1.43
N VAL A 4 -21.94 19.44 0.41
CA VAL A 4 -22.29 18.03 0.57
C VAL A 4 -21.31 17.16 -0.21
N THR A 5 -21.01 15.96 0.28
CA THR A 5 -20.16 15.02 -0.44
C THR A 5 -20.99 13.94 -1.10
N THR A 6 -20.65 13.59 -2.34
CA THR A 6 -21.31 12.51 -3.05
C THR A 6 -20.36 11.77 -3.99
N LEU A 7 -20.58 10.48 -4.16
CA LEU A 7 -19.97 9.66 -5.22
C LEU A 7 -20.84 9.60 -6.48
N ARG A 8 -22.06 10.20 -6.40
CA ARG A 8 -23.09 10.15 -7.43
C ARG A 8 -23.52 11.57 -7.84
N PRO A 9 -22.64 12.37 -8.48
CA PRO A 9 -22.93 13.75 -8.85
C PRO A 9 -24.15 13.89 -9.77
N GLU A 10 -24.48 12.86 -10.56
CA GLU A 10 -25.67 12.82 -11.41
C GLU A 10 -26.98 12.98 -10.62
N THR A 11 -26.97 12.65 -9.34
CA THR A 11 -28.19 12.70 -8.51
C THR A 11 -28.57 14.12 -8.09
N ILE A 12 -27.75 15.13 -8.38
CA ILE A 12 -28.05 16.52 -8.08
C ILE A 12 -29.41 17.01 -8.71
N PHE A 13 -29.77 16.43 -9.85
CA PHE A 13 -31.02 16.75 -10.55
C PHE A 13 -32.28 16.21 -9.82
N GLY A 14 -32.11 15.31 -8.85
CA GLY A 14 -33.19 14.69 -8.08
C GLY A 14 -33.24 15.10 -6.62
N VAL A 15 -32.51 16.15 -6.23
CA VAL A 15 -32.42 16.61 -4.85
C VAL A 15 -33.73 17.23 -4.41
N THR A 16 -34.24 16.81 -3.25
CA THR A 16 -35.52 17.28 -2.70
C THR A 16 -35.37 18.06 -1.40
N ASN A 17 -34.36 17.77 -0.61
CA ASN A 17 -34.08 18.41 0.68
C ASN A 17 -32.63 18.17 1.09
N LEU A 18 -32.17 18.87 2.12
CA LEU A 18 -30.89 18.65 2.79
C LEU A 18 -31.14 17.96 4.13
N TRP A 19 -30.42 16.90 4.42
CA TRP A 19 -30.44 16.21 5.71
C TRP A 19 -29.37 16.74 6.66
N VAL A 20 -29.79 16.99 7.91
CA VAL A 20 -28.94 17.46 9.01
C VAL A 20 -29.24 16.65 10.26
N ASN A 21 -28.26 16.31 11.05
CA ASN A 21 -28.45 15.66 12.32
C ASN A 21 -28.80 16.72 13.41
N PRO A 22 -29.98 16.65 14.04
CA PRO A 22 -30.41 17.64 15.05
C PRO A 22 -29.51 17.66 16.30
N ASN A 23 -28.80 16.57 16.59
CA ASN A 23 -28.03 16.40 17.83
C ASN A 23 -26.53 16.74 17.62
N VAL A 24 -26.14 17.27 16.45
CA VAL A 24 -24.78 17.65 16.12
C VAL A 24 -24.62 19.16 16.16
N THR A 25 -23.54 19.62 16.81
CA THR A 25 -23.08 21.01 16.72
C THR A 25 -22.20 21.17 15.50
N TYR A 26 -22.68 21.90 14.50
CA TYR A 26 -21.94 22.22 13.28
C TYR A 26 -21.02 23.41 13.48
N LYS A 27 -19.96 23.51 12.72
CA LYS A 27 -19.06 24.65 12.69
C LYS A 27 -19.38 25.54 11.51
N LYS A 28 -19.49 26.83 11.78
CA LYS A 28 -19.46 27.87 10.77
C LYS A 28 -18.04 28.26 10.52
N VAL A 29 -17.52 27.99 9.33
CA VAL A 29 -16.12 28.20 8.99
C VAL A 29 -15.96 29.09 7.77
N SER A 30 -14.92 29.92 7.75
CA SER A 30 -14.44 30.56 6.53
C SER A 30 -13.46 29.62 5.86
N VAL A 31 -13.73 29.28 4.59
CA VAL A 31 -12.86 28.44 3.75
C VAL A 31 -12.63 29.19 2.45
N ASP A 32 -11.38 29.57 2.16
CA ASP A 32 -10.98 30.28 0.93
C ASP A 32 -11.91 31.47 0.57
N ASN A 33 -12.30 32.29 1.55
CA ASN A 33 -13.24 33.42 1.45
C ASN A 33 -14.74 33.06 1.34
N GLU A 34 -15.11 31.81 1.41
CA GLU A 34 -16.51 31.39 1.52
C GLU A 34 -16.87 31.06 2.97
N THR A 35 -18.14 31.15 3.30
CA THR A 35 -18.62 30.68 4.62
C THR A 35 -19.35 29.36 4.45
N TRP A 36 -18.80 28.31 5.07
CA TRP A 36 -19.34 26.96 5.06
C TRP A 36 -19.96 26.62 6.42
N ILE A 37 -20.97 25.75 6.41
CA ILE A 37 -21.48 25.05 7.59
C ILE A 37 -21.18 23.58 7.40
N VAL A 38 -20.38 23.00 8.29
CA VAL A 38 -19.89 21.62 8.22
C VAL A 38 -19.72 21.02 9.62
N SER A 39 -19.57 19.71 9.74
CA SER A 39 -19.25 19.06 11.01
C SER A 39 -17.84 19.43 11.51
N GLU A 40 -17.59 19.29 12.82
CA GLU A 40 -16.25 19.49 13.38
C GLU A 40 -15.23 18.51 12.80
N GLU A 41 -15.64 17.27 12.53
CA GLU A 41 -14.82 16.24 11.91
C GLU A 41 -14.42 16.61 10.47
N CYS A 42 -15.32 17.27 9.74
CA CYS A 42 -15.02 17.80 8.41
C CYS A 42 -13.98 18.93 8.49
N VAL A 43 -14.08 19.84 9.45
CA VAL A 43 -13.08 20.91 9.64
C VAL A 43 -11.68 20.31 9.77
N LYS A 44 -11.51 19.30 10.62
CA LYS A 44 -10.23 18.60 10.80
C LYS A 44 -9.68 17.99 9.50
N LYS A 45 -10.55 17.56 8.59
CA LYS A 45 -10.16 16.98 7.29
C LYS A 45 -9.75 18.06 6.30
N ILE A 46 -10.53 19.12 6.17
CA ILE A 46 -10.24 20.19 5.18
C ILE A 46 -8.97 21.00 5.52
N GLU A 47 -8.57 21.06 6.80
CA GLU A 47 -7.26 21.63 7.20
C GLU A 47 -6.07 20.90 6.56
N PHE A 48 -6.23 19.61 6.20
CA PHE A 48 -5.19 18.84 5.50
C PHE A 48 -5.23 18.99 3.97
N PHE A 49 -6.21 19.73 3.41
CA PHE A 49 -6.37 19.91 1.96
C PHE A 49 -5.78 21.23 1.44
N GLU A 50 -4.93 21.90 2.26
CA GLU A 50 -4.28 23.19 1.93
C GLU A 50 -5.26 24.35 1.72
N LYS A 51 -6.37 24.29 2.40
CA LYS A 51 -7.34 25.39 2.43
C LYS A 51 -7.13 26.30 3.64
N GLU A 52 -7.34 27.61 3.46
CA GLU A 52 -7.40 28.53 4.57
C GLU A 52 -8.70 28.32 5.34
N VAL A 53 -8.63 27.70 6.50
CA VAL A 53 -9.81 27.39 7.33
C VAL A 53 -9.78 28.20 8.62
N LYS A 54 -10.85 28.92 8.88
CA LYS A 54 -11.03 29.69 10.13
C LYS A 54 -12.40 29.46 10.70
N ILE A 55 -12.48 28.92 11.91
CA ILE A 55 -13.74 28.78 12.62
C ILE A 55 -14.26 30.17 13.00
N ILE A 56 -15.53 30.46 12.60
CA ILE A 56 -16.20 31.72 12.86
C ILE A 56 -17.15 31.59 14.06
N GLY A 57 -17.77 30.42 14.23
CA GLY A 57 -18.70 30.13 15.32
C GLY A 57 -19.34 28.77 15.21
N ASP A 58 -20.19 28.44 16.12
CA ASP A 58 -20.95 27.21 16.21
C ASP A 58 -22.41 27.43 15.84
N ILE A 59 -23.08 26.38 15.38
CA ILE A 59 -24.52 26.37 15.11
C ILE A 59 -25.06 24.97 15.40
N GLU A 60 -26.10 24.91 16.22
CA GLU A 60 -26.76 23.64 16.50
C GLU A 60 -27.54 23.15 15.27
N GLY A 61 -27.50 21.82 15.02
CA GLY A 61 -28.25 21.22 13.93
C GLY A 61 -29.73 21.54 14.00
N SER A 62 -30.31 21.56 15.21
CA SER A 62 -31.68 21.96 15.44
C SER A 62 -32.04 23.41 15.03
N GLU A 63 -31.05 24.31 15.01
CA GLU A 63 -31.26 25.71 14.61
C GLU A 63 -31.36 25.93 13.08
N ILE A 64 -30.81 25.00 12.30
CA ILE A 64 -30.84 25.07 10.83
C ILE A 64 -31.98 24.25 10.23
N ILE A 65 -32.56 23.31 10.95
CA ILE A 65 -33.74 22.56 10.54
C ILE A 65 -34.92 23.49 10.34
N GLY A 66 -35.73 23.24 9.30
CA GLY A 66 -36.86 24.06 8.92
C GLY A 66 -36.54 25.31 8.09
N LYS A 67 -35.23 25.61 7.90
CA LYS A 67 -34.77 26.63 6.95
C LYS A 67 -34.68 26.05 5.53
N TYR A 68 -34.28 26.88 4.57
CA TYR A 68 -34.13 26.49 3.17
C TYR A 68 -32.70 26.66 2.71
N ALA A 69 -32.29 25.79 1.82
CA ALA A 69 -31.03 25.88 1.07
C ALA A 69 -31.35 25.99 -0.42
N THR A 70 -30.49 26.68 -1.19
CA THR A 70 -30.62 26.82 -2.63
C THR A 70 -29.70 25.87 -3.35
N VAL A 71 -30.19 25.06 -4.27
CA VAL A 71 -29.43 24.18 -5.14
C VAL A 71 -28.81 25.03 -6.24
N LEU A 72 -27.47 25.01 -6.36
CA LEU A 72 -26.74 25.97 -7.19
C LEU A 72 -27.05 25.88 -8.70
N HIS A 73 -27.23 24.65 -9.23
CA HIS A 73 -27.37 24.47 -10.67
C HIS A 73 -28.69 24.99 -11.25
N ASN A 74 -29.76 25.05 -10.47
CA ASN A 74 -31.12 25.44 -10.93
C ASN A 74 -31.80 26.49 -10.06
N ASN A 75 -31.13 26.99 -9.01
CA ASN A 75 -31.67 27.95 -8.04
C ASN A 75 -32.92 27.47 -7.31
N GLN A 76 -33.19 26.18 -7.24
CA GLN A 76 -34.31 25.61 -6.49
C GLN A 76 -34.08 25.75 -4.99
N GLU A 77 -35.07 26.23 -4.27
CA GLU A 77 -35.10 26.22 -2.81
C GLU A 77 -35.58 24.86 -2.30
N ILE A 78 -34.79 24.23 -1.43
CA ILE A 78 -35.08 22.94 -0.79
C ILE A 78 -35.10 23.11 0.73
N PRO A 79 -36.02 22.45 1.46
CA PRO A 79 -36.03 22.52 2.92
C PRO A 79 -34.86 21.73 3.53
N ILE A 80 -34.42 22.19 4.71
CA ILE A 80 -33.46 21.46 5.55
C ILE A 80 -34.26 20.70 6.59
N LEU A 81 -34.10 19.37 6.59
CA LEU A 81 -34.82 18.43 7.45
C LEU A 81 -33.91 17.63 8.35
N GLU A 82 -34.46 17.10 9.43
CA GLU A 82 -33.74 16.24 10.38
C GLU A 82 -33.59 14.82 9.87
N ALA A 83 -32.41 14.22 10.11
CA ALA A 83 -32.19 12.78 9.94
C ALA A 83 -31.12 12.26 10.91
N GLU A 84 -31.45 11.18 11.62
CA GLU A 84 -30.59 10.57 12.61
C GLU A 84 -29.43 9.78 11.95
N PHE A 85 -29.62 9.32 10.71
CA PHE A 85 -28.59 8.56 9.97
C PHE A 85 -27.42 9.43 9.49
N VAL A 86 -27.51 10.75 9.59
CA VAL A 86 -26.41 11.66 9.20
C VAL A 86 -25.27 11.58 10.21
N GLU A 87 -24.17 11.01 9.80
CA GLU A 87 -22.98 10.86 10.63
C GLU A 87 -22.04 12.07 10.47
N PRO A 88 -21.64 12.74 11.55
CA PRO A 88 -20.77 13.93 11.48
C PRO A 88 -19.36 13.58 10.94
N GLY A 89 -18.87 12.36 11.13
CA GLY A 89 -17.58 11.88 10.64
C GLY A 89 -17.56 11.57 9.13
N MET A 90 -18.73 11.50 8.47
CA MET A 90 -18.82 11.17 7.05
C MET A 90 -18.93 12.44 6.20
N GLY A 91 -17.96 12.62 5.29
CA GLY A 91 -17.92 13.76 4.38
C GLY A 91 -17.93 15.10 5.12
N THR A 92 -18.94 15.91 4.83
CA THR A 92 -19.13 17.23 5.44
C THR A 92 -20.06 17.20 6.67
N GLY A 93 -20.63 16.04 7.01
CA GLY A 93 -21.67 15.90 8.04
C GLY A 93 -23.04 16.37 7.58
N LEU A 94 -23.23 16.61 6.29
CA LEU A 94 -24.47 16.99 5.64
C LEU A 94 -24.75 16.07 4.46
N VAL A 95 -26.01 15.76 4.19
CA VAL A 95 -26.37 14.83 3.09
C VAL A 95 -27.46 15.48 2.23
N MET A 96 -27.23 15.53 0.90
CA MET A 96 -28.26 15.87 -0.05
C MET A 96 -29.24 14.71 -0.21
N SER A 97 -30.51 14.94 -0.16
CA SER A 97 -31.56 13.93 -0.23
C SER A 97 -32.02 13.66 -1.65
N VAL A 98 -31.98 12.40 -2.05
CA VAL A 98 -32.48 11.93 -3.36
C VAL A 98 -33.39 10.72 -3.17
N PRO A 99 -34.58 10.87 -2.59
CA PRO A 99 -35.40 9.74 -2.11
C PRO A 99 -35.91 8.82 -3.22
N ALA A 100 -35.95 9.26 -4.47
CA ALA A 100 -36.27 8.38 -5.59
C ALA A 100 -35.23 7.28 -5.81
N HIS A 101 -33.93 7.57 -5.54
CA HIS A 101 -32.77 6.74 -5.91
C HIS A 101 -31.86 6.33 -4.73
N ALA A 102 -32.14 6.82 -3.53
CA ALA A 102 -31.41 6.49 -2.31
C ALA A 102 -32.36 5.88 -1.26
N PRO A 103 -32.21 4.58 -0.95
CA PRO A 103 -33.07 3.90 0.02
C PRO A 103 -33.09 4.54 1.41
N LYS A 104 -31.93 5.00 1.91
CA LYS A 104 -31.83 5.72 3.21
C LYS A 104 -32.63 7.03 3.19
N ASP A 105 -32.51 7.82 2.12
CA ASP A 105 -33.23 9.08 1.96
C ASP A 105 -34.74 8.84 1.86
N TYR A 106 -35.15 7.83 1.09
CA TYR A 106 -36.54 7.45 0.97
C TYR A 106 -37.15 7.11 2.34
N GLN A 107 -36.47 6.23 3.08
CA GLN A 107 -37.01 5.78 4.37
C GLN A 107 -37.02 6.90 5.40
N ALA A 108 -36.00 7.77 5.46
CA ALA A 108 -35.97 8.92 6.35
C ALA A 108 -37.13 9.92 6.03
N LEU A 109 -37.43 10.13 4.74
CA LEU A 109 -38.54 10.92 4.31
C LEU A 109 -39.90 10.30 4.74
N MET A 110 -40.06 8.98 4.62
CA MET A 110 -41.27 8.28 5.06
C MET A 110 -41.42 8.31 6.58
N ASP A 111 -40.34 8.17 7.34
CA ASP A 111 -40.37 8.28 8.81
C ASP A 111 -40.88 9.68 9.27
N LEU A 112 -40.46 10.77 8.59
CA LEU A 112 -40.94 12.12 8.87
C LEU A 112 -42.39 12.32 8.42
N LYS A 113 -42.77 11.77 7.26
CA LYS A 113 -44.18 11.81 6.81
C LYS A 113 -45.13 11.12 7.79
N ALA A 114 -44.69 9.97 8.35
CA ALA A 114 -45.44 9.22 9.36
C ALA A 114 -45.59 10.02 10.68
N LYS A 115 -44.67 10.91 11.00
CA LYS A 115 -44.75 11.84 12.14
C LYS A 115 -45.57 13.11 11.81
N ASN A 116 -46.20 13.21 10.64
CA ASN A 116 -46.93 14.37 10.15
C ASN A 116 -46.09 15.67 10.08
N HIS A 117 -44.80 15.54 9.75
CA HIS A 117 -43.93 16.69 9.61
C HIS A 117 -44.37 17.57 8.43
N GLU A 118 -44.69 18.84 8.67
CA GLU A 118 -45.33 19.70 7.68
C GLU A 118 -44.54 19.85 6.36
N LEU A 119 -43.23 20.09 6.43
CA LEU A 119 -42.40 20.26 5.24
C LEU A 119 -42.19 18.93 4.51
N ALA A 120 -41.92 17.84 5.25
CA ALA A 120 -41.71 16.53 4.67
C ALA A 120 -42.97 16.02 3.91
N SER A 121 -44.16 16.34 4.39
CA SER A 121 -45.41 15.92 3.76
C SER A 121 -45.62 16.52 2.36
N LYS A 122 -44.99 17.66 2.07
CA LYS A 122 -45.04 18.35 0.77
C LYS A 122 -43.99 17.86 -0.23
N ILE A 123 -43.01 17.03 0.19
CA ILE A 123 -41.93 16.55 -0.67
C ILE A 123 -42.39 15.32 -1.44
N GLU A 124 -42.26 15.39 -2.76
CA GLU A 124 -42.41 14.23 -3.64
C GLU A 124 -41.03 13.86 -4.21
N PRO A 125 -40.67 12.55 -4.19
CA PRO A 125 -39.39 12.07 -4.79
C PRO A 125 -39.32 12.43 -6.28
N ILE A 126 -38.14 12.81 -6.75
CA ILE A 126 -37.90 13.20 -8.14
C ILE A 126 -37.13 12.08 -8.84
N PRO A 127 -37.80 11.27 -9.70
CA PRO A 127 -37.09 10.23 -10.45
C PRO A 127 -36.25 10.85 -11.57
N ILE A 128 -35.00 10.46 -11.64
CA ILE A 128 -34.00 10.95 -12.62
C ILE A 128 -33.28 9.82 -13.38
N ILE A 129 -33.39 8.59 -12.92
CA ILE A 129 -32.77 7.42 -13.53
C ILE A 129 -33.85 6.41 -13.87
N VAL A 130 -33.85 5.93 -15.12
CA VAL A 130 -34.67 4.81 -15.58
C VAL A 130 -33.85 3.54 -15.42
N THR A 131 -34.30 2.65 -14.52
CA THR A 131 -33.58 1.42 -14.17
C THR A 131 -34.40 0.20 -14.59
N PRO A 132 -33.88 -0.67 -15.46
CA PRO A 132 -34.61 -1.89 -15.88
C PRO A 132 -34.98 -2.77 -14.68
N GLY A 133 -36.28 -3.14 -14.59
CA GLY A 133 -36.81 -3.97 -13.51
C GLY A 133 -37.29 -3.20 -12.26
N TYR A 134 -37.19 -1.87 -12.30
CA TYR A 134 -37.79 -0.99 -11.29
C TYR A 134 -38.79 -0.04 -11.92
N ASP A 135 -39.69 0.47 -11.09
CA ASP A 135 -40.62 1.59 -11.45
C ASP A 135 -39.90 2.95 -11.40
N ALA A 136 -40.69 4.04 -11.44
CA ALA A 136 -40.15 5.38 -11.36
C ALA A 136 -39.47 5.71 -10.01
N TYR A 137 -39.73 4.94 -8.97
CA TYR A 137 -39.24 5.17 -7.60
C TYR A 137 -38.47 3.95 -7.06
N PRO A 138 -37.34 3.61 -7.62
CA PRO A 138 -36.58 2.41 -7.24
C PRO A 138 -36.15 2.39 -5.76
N GLY A 139 -35.89 3.55 -5.15
CA GLY A 139 -35.61 3.67 -3.72
C GLY A 139 -36.75 3.16 -2.86
N LYS A 140 -38.03 3.49 -3.24
CA LYS A 140 -39.24 2.98 -2.60
C LYS A 140 -39.34 1.47 -2.79
N GLN A 141 -39.28 1.03 -4.03
CA GLN A 141 -39.53 -0.37 -4.40
C GLN A 141 -38.55 -1.34 -3.73
N ILE A 142 -37.26 -0.98 -3.59
CA ILE A 142 -36.28 -1.82 -2.92
C ILE A 142 -36.52 -1.87 -1.40
N CYS A 143 -36.89 -0.75 -0.77
CA CYS A 143 -37.24 -0.71 0.66
C CYS A 143 -38.46 -1.62 0.95
N GLU A 144 -39.49 -1.56 0.12
CA GLU A 144 -40.67 -2.43 0.23
C GLU A 144 -40.34 -3.90 0.02
N LYS A 145 -39.52 -4.21 -1.00
CA LYS A 145 -39.04 -5.58 -1.31
C LYS A 145 -38.33 -6.22 -0.12
N LEU A 146 -37.44 -5.49 0.55
CA LEU A 146 -36.66 -5.98 1.67
C LEU A 146 -37.35 -5.82 3.02
N GLY A 147 -38.52 -5.15 3.05
CA GLY A 147 -39.26 -4.90 4.28
C GLY A 147 -38.49 -4.01 5.26
N VAL A 148 -37.94 -2.92 4.76
CA VAL A 148 -37.25 -1.89 5.57
C VAL A 148 -38.28 -1.18 6.45
N SER A 149 -37.96 -1.02 7.73
CA SER A 149 -38.91 -0.50 8.73
C SER A 149 -38.70 0.96 9.11
N ASN A 150 -37.47 1.47 9.11
CA ASN A 150 -37.10 2.83 9.50
C ASN A 150 -35.74 3.22 8.95
N GLN A 151 -35.28 4.46 9.13
CA GLN A 151 -34.03 5.00 8.59
C GLN A 151 -32.74 4.40 9.20
N THR A 152 -32.87 3.63 10.30
CA THR A 152 -31.72 2.97 10.96
C THR A 152 -31.73 1.45 10.78
N ASP A 153 -32.61 0.93 9.93
CA ASP A 153 -32.72 -0.52 9.64
C ASP A 153 -31.46 -1.00 8.89
N GLU A 154 -30.81 -2.04 9.40
CA GLU A 154 -29.58 -2.63 8.80
C GLU A 154 -29.79 -3.09 7.36
N LYS A 155 -31.00 -3.46 6.96
CA LYS A 155 -31.35 -3.83 5.58
C LYS A 155 -31.15 -2.71 4.56
N LEU A 156 -31.05 -1.46 5.02
CA LEU A 156 -30.76 -0.32 4.15
C LEU A 156 -29.39 -0.39 3.48
N GLU A 157 -28.42 -1.07 4.08
CA GLU A 157 -27.11 -1.27 3.45
C GLU A 157 -27.22 -2.21 2.24
N GLU A 158 -27.95 -3.32 2.40
CA GLU A 158 -28.22 -4.26 1.31
C GLU A 158 -29.05 -3.60 0.20
N ALA A 159 -30.12 -2.87 0.58
CA ALA A 159 -30.96 -2.13 -0.35
C ALA A 159 -30.15 -1.11 -1.18
N THR A 160 -29.28 -0.36 -0.52
CA THR A 160 -28.42 0.63 -1.16
C THR A 160 -27.43 0.00 -2.11
N LYS A 161 -26.78 -1.08 -1.69
CA LYS A 161 -25.78 -1.81 -2.52
C LYS A 161 -26.44 -2.43 -3.76
N GLU A 162 -27.58 -3.09 -3.61
CA GLU A 162 -28.31 -3.70 -4.73
C GLU A 162 -28.75 -2.64 -5.74
N LEU A 163 -29.41 -1.57 -5.26
CA LEU A 163 -29.94 -0.53 -6.13
C LEU A 163 -28.84 0.26 -6.84
N TYR A 164 -27.81 0.69 -6.11
CA TYR A 164 -26.74 1.51 -6.69
C TYR A 164 -25.96 0.75 -7.75
N LEU A 165 -25.68 -0.53 -7.53
CA LEU A 165 -25.05 -1.37 -8.54
C LEU A 165 -25.91 -1.47 -9.79
N LYS A 166 -27.21 -1.70 -9.63
CA LYS A 166 -28.15 -1.86 -10.75
C LYS A 166 -28.31 -0.57 -11.54
N GLU A 167 -28.44 0.58 -10.85
CA GLU A 167 -28.52 1.88 -11.51
C GLU A 167 -27.22 2.25 -12.23
N PHE A 168 -26.07 1.93 -11.65
CA PHE A 168 -24.78 2.19 -12.27
C PHE A 168 -24.56 1.38 -13.57
N THR A 169 -24.92 0.10 -13.55
CA THR A 169 -24.66 -0.80 -14.69
C THR A 169 -25.71 -0.62 -15.80
N ASP A 170 -26.97 -0.57 -15.46
CA ASP A 170 -28.10 -0.67 -16.39
C ASP A 170 -28.93 0.62 -16.50
N GLY A 171 -28.76 1.56 -15.56
CA GLY A 171 -29.54 2.78 -15.48
C GLY A 171 -29.21 3.78 -16.59
N LYS A 172 -30.22 4.57 -16.95
CA LYS A 172 -30.10 5.72 -17.88
C LYS A 172 -30.72 6.96 -17.26
N LEU A 173 -30.06 8.08 -17.42
CA LEU A 173 -30.58 9.39 -17.02
C LEU A 173 -31.81 9.74 -17.87
N ASN A 174 -32.81 10.35 -17.27
CA ASN A 174 -34.04 10.76 -17.98
C ASN A 174 -34.02 12.27 -18.34
N GLU A 175 -35.11 12.77 -18.89
CA GLU A 175 -35.27 14.15 -19.35
C GLU A 175 -35.04 15.22 -18.28
N LYS A 176 -35.20 14.88 -16.98
CA LYS A 176 -34.95 15.81 -15.87
C LYS A 176 -33.46 16.11 -15.68
N CYS A 177 -32.59 15.28 -16.27
CA CYS A 177 -31.14 15.50 -16.27
C CYS A 177 -30.66 16.38 -17.46
N GLU A 178 -31.61 17.13 -18.09
CA GLU A 178 -31.33 18.15 -19.12
C GLU A 178 -30.45 17.60 -20.27
N GLN A 179 -29.27 18.20 -20.52
CA GLN A 179 -28.36 17.81 -21.59
C GLN A 179 -27.78 16.38 -21.42
N PHE A 180 -27.94 15.75 -20.26
CA PHE A 180 -27.48 14.40 -19.99
C PHE A 180 -28.56 13.31 -20.18
N ASN A 181 -29.73 13.70 -20.74
CA ASN A 181 -30.83 12.78 -21.03
C ASN A 181 -30.39 11.62 -21.92
N ASN A 182 -30.85 10.39 -21.59
CA ASN A 182 -30.51 9.12 -22.24
C ASN A 182 -29.06 8.63 -22.08
N GLU A 183 -28.20 9.35 -21.36
CA GLU A 183 -26.86 8.84 -21.04
C GLU A 183 -26.97 7.67 -20.06
N LYS A 184 -26.15 6.62 -20.26
CA LYS A 184 -26.00 5.60 -19.22
C LYS A 184 -25.36 6.20 -17.98
N VAL A 185 -25.85 5.83 -16.77
CA VAL A 185 -25.33 6.37 -15.50
C VAL A 185 -23.81 6.23 -15.41
N GLN A 186 -23.26 5.10 -15.85
CA GLN A 186 -21.82 4.84 -15.87
C GLN A 186 -20.99 5.94 -16.56
N TYR A 187 -21.48 6.50 -17.65
CA TYR A 187 -20.81 7.55 -18.43
C TYR A 187 -21.35 8.96 -18.10
N GLY A 188 -22.66 9.06 -17.85
CA GLY A 188 -23.34 10.30 -17.51
C GLY A 188 -22.80 10.91 -16.22
N ARG A 189 -22.48 10.06 -15.23
CA ARG A 189 -21.87 10.50 -13.96
C ARG A 189 -20.61 11.34 -14.17
N ASP A 190 -19.70 10.89 -15.02
CA ASP A 190 -18.42 11.60 -15.25
C ASP A 190 -18.63 12.89 -16.05
N LYS A 191 -19.60 12.90 -16.97
CA LYS A 191 -19.98 14.12 -17.71
C LYS A 191 -20.62 15.17 -16.80
N VAL A 192 -21.51 14.74 -15.90
CA VAL A 192 -22.12 15.63 -14.89
C VAL A 192 -21.06 16.19 -13.94
N ARG A 193 -20.11 15.35 -13.52
CA ARG A 193 -18.98 15.77 -12.68
C ARG A 193 -18.18 16.88 -13.38
N ALA A 194 -17.79 16.69 -14.63
CA ALA A 194 -17.03 17.67 -15.40
C ALA A 194 -17.81 18.98 -15.54
N TRP A 195 -19.10 18.89 -15.87
CA TRP A 195 -19.98 20.06 -15.99
C TRP A 195 -20.11 20.85 -14.68
N LEU A 196 -20.26 20.17 -13.55
CA LEU A 196 -20.33 20.83 -12.23
C LEU A 196 -19.00 21.51 -11.88
N GLN A 197 -17.85 20.90 -12.23
CA GLN A 197 -16.53 21.48 -12.02
C GLN A 197 -16.33 22.74 -12.87
N GLU A 198 -16.69 22.69 -14.17
CA GLU A 198 -16.60 23.84 -15.08
C GLU A 198 -17.45 25.04 -14.62
N ASN A 199 -18.55 24.76 -13.92
CA ASN A 199 -19.43 25.80 -13.36
C ASN A 199 -19.09 26.20 -11.92
N ASN A 200 -17.96 25.72 -11.36
CA ASN A 200 -17.55 25.97 -9.98
C ASN A 200 -18.59 25.51 -8.90
N HIS A 201 -19.35 24.47 -9.20
CA HIS A 201 -20.34 23.88 -8.29
C HIS A 201 -19.86 22.61 -7.62
N LEU A 202 -18.63 22.16 -7.92
CA LEU A 202 -18.06 20.94 -7.39
C LEU A 202 -16.55 21.04 -7.19
N GLU A 203 -16.09 20.64 -6.02
CA GLU A 203 -14.69 20.44 -5.66
C GLU A 203 -14.40 18.98 -5.31
N LYS A 204 -13.14 18.58 -5.39
CA LYS A 204 -12.70 17.25 -4.96
C LYS A 204 -12.56 17.23 -3.45
N PHE A 205 -13.17 16.26 -2.81
CA PHE A 205 -13.03 15.98 -1.39
C PHE A 205 -12.38 14.58 -1.23
N PRO A 206 -11.05 14.49 -1.04
CA PRO A 206 -10.34 13.23 -0.90
C PRO A 206 -10.76 12.48 0.37
N VAL A 207 -11.11 11.19 0.23
CA VAL A 207 -11.43 10.29 1.35
C VAL A 207 -10.70 8.98 1.19
N LEU A 208 -10.46 8.29 2.30
CA LEU A 208 -9.97 6.92 2.27
C LEU A 208 -11.13 5.98 1.92
N GLU A 209 -10.89 5.09 0.97
CA GLU A 209 -11.78 3.96 0.73
C GLU A 209 -11.75 3.04 1.96
N ASN A 210 -12.90 2.51 2.36
CA ASN A 210 -13.06 1.68 3.57
C ASN A 210 -12.66 2.38 4.90
N SER A 211 -12.89 3.69 5.01
CA SER A 211 -12.73 4.42 6.27
C SER A 211 -13.67 3.86 7.38
N PRO A 212 -13.25 3.82 8.67
CA PRO A 212 -11.97 4.34 9.19
C PRO A 212 -10.78 3.39 8.96
N VAL A 213 -9.64 3.93 8.55
CA VAL A 213 -8.37 3.21 8.44
C VAL A 213 -7.48 3.61 9.60
N HIS A 214 -6.91 2.65 10.30
CA HIS A 214 -6.04 2.91 11.44
C HIS A 214 -4.58 2.54 11.16
N CYS A 215 -3.68 3.39 11.61
CA CYS A 215 -2.26 3.13 11.63
C CYS A 215 -1.91 2.01 12.63
N ARG A 216 -0.72 1.43 12.56
CA ARG A 216 -0.22 0.46 13.53
C ARG A 216 -0.20 0.97 14.98
N CYS A 217 -0.16 2.27 15.18
CA CYS A 217 -0.24 2.91 16.50
C CYS A 217 -1.68 3.13 17.00
N GLY A 218 -2.70 2.74 16.22
CA GLY A 218 -4.11 2.92 16.54
C GLY A 218 -4.68 4.29 16.14
N ALA A 219 -3.86 5.24 15.67
CA ALA A 219 -4.36 6.53 15.20
C ALA A 219 -5.12 6.39 13.87
N GLU A 220 -6.22 7.12 13.71
CA GLU A 220 -6.96 7.18 12.45
C GLU A 220 -6.13 7.85 11.37
N CYS A 221 -6.11 7.24 10.18
CA CYS A 221 -5.45 7.78 9.01
C CYS A 221 -6.40 8.75 8.28
N VAL A 222 -5.85 9.87 7.83
CA VAL A 222 -6.56 10.86 7.03
C VAL A 222 -5.79 11.14 5.74
N VAL A 223 -6.50 11.62 4.72
CA VAL A 223 -5.84 12.10 3.49
C VAL A 223 -5.26 13.47 3.76
N LYS A 224 -4.01 13.68 3.41
CA LYS A 224 -3.34 14.99 3.44
C LYS A 224 -2.78 15.30 2.06
N ILE A 225 -3.07 16.50 1.55
CA ILE A 225 -2.43 17.02 0.35
C ILE A 225 -1.08 17.59 0.76
N LEU A 226 -0.03 17.25 0.02
CA LEU A 226 1.32 17.75 0.26
C LEU A 226 1.79 18.51 -0.97
N ASN A 227 2.26 19.76 -0.75
CA ASN A 227 2.94 20.54 -1.77
C ASN A 227 4.43 20.19 -1.82
N ASN A 228 5.02 20.41 -2.98
CA ASN A 228 6.47 20.29 -3.21
C ASN A 228 7.07 18.91 -2.87
N GLN A 229 6.26 17.84 -2.92
CA GLN A 229 6.72 16.48 -2.70
C GLN A 229 7.60 16.01 -3.86
N TRP A 230 8.73 15.38 -3.55
CA TRP A 230 9.60 14.73 -4.53
C TRP A 230 9.14 13.31 -4.82
N PHE A 231 9.04 12.98 -6.13
CA PHE A 231 8.62 11.66 -6.59
C PHE A 231 9.68 11.04 -7.50
N LEU A 232 9.84 9.71 -7.40
CA LEU A 232 10.43 8.91 -8.45
C LEU A 232 9.31 8.52 -9.44
N ASN A 233 9.54 8.80 -10.72
CA ASN A 233 8.55 8.51 -11.76
C ASN A 233 8.64 7.04 -12.21
N TYR A 234 8.28 6.11 -11.34
CA TYR A 234 8.21 4.68 -11.70
C TYR A 234 7.09 4.38 -12.73
N GLY A 235 6.27 5.36 -13.09
CA GLY A 235 5.30 5.29 -14.17
C GLY A 235 5.89 5.45 -15.58
N ASP A 236 7.16 5.80 -15.71
CA ASP A 236 7.84 5.97 -17.00
C ASP A 236 7.95 4.62 -17.73
N GLU A 237 7.36 4.54 -18.94
CA GLU A 237 7.26 3.27 -19.68
C GLU A 237 8.61 2.80 -20.24
N GLU A 238 9.54 3.68 -20.59
CA GLU A 238 10.87 3.29 -21.04
C GLU A 238 11.68 2.68 -19.90
N TRP A 239 11.56 3.26 -18.71
CA TRP A 239 12.16 2.72 -17.50
C TRP A 239 11.56 1.36 -17.11
N LYS A 240 10.23 1.23 -17.16
CA LYS A 240 9.54 -0.05 -16.91
C LYS A 240 9.96 -1.12 -17.90
N GLU A 241 10.08 -0.80 -19.19
CA GLU A 241 10.49 -1.75 -20.21
C GLU A 241 11.93 -2.23 -19.96
N THR A 242 12.82 -1.32 -19.57
CA THR A 242 14.18 -1.67 -19.19
C THR A 242 14.23 -2.61 -17.98
N ALA A 243 13.35 -2.37 -17.00
CA ALA A 243 13.22 -3.25 -15.82
C ALA A 243 12.64 -4.63 -16.20
N ARG A 244 11.63 -4.70 -17.08
CA ARG A 244 11.08 -5.97 -17.58
C ARG A 244 12.17 -6.80 -18.28
N ASN A 245 12.99 -6.17 -19.12
CA ASN A 245 14.12 -6.82 -19.78
C ASN A 245 15.13 -7.38 -18.75
N CYS A 246 15.38 -6.65 -17.68
CA CYS A 246 16.23 -7.16 -16.59
C CYS A 246 15.62 -8.38 -15.91
N PHE A 247 14.31 -8.37 -15.61
CA PHE A 247 13.61 -9.52 -15.02
C PHE A 247 13.58 -10.73 -15.95
N ASP A 248 13.55 -10.55 -17.27
CA ASP A 248 13.55 -11.65 -18.24
C ASP A 248 14.94 -12.34 -18.35
N GLU A 249 16.00 -11.61 -18.08
CA GLU A 249 17.37 -12.14 -18.12
C GLU A 249 17.86 -12.65 -16.76
N MET A 250 17.24 -12.19 -15.66
CA MET A 250 17.60 -12.52 -14.29
C MET A 250 17.10 -13.90 -13.87
N ASN A 251 17.90 -14.63 -13.10
CA ASN A 251 17.44 -15.85 -12.43
C ASN A 251 16.56 -15.49 -11.23
N ILE A 252 15.27 -15.84 -11.28
CA ILE A 252 14.32 -15.57 -10.20
C ILE A 252 13.84 -16.89 -9.60
N LEU A 253 14.11 -17.09 -8.32
CA LEU A 253 13.75 -18.29 -7.60
C LEU A 253 12.73 -18.03 -6.49
N PRO A 254 11.66 -18.84 -6.42
CA PRO A 254 11.22 -19.77 -7.46
C PRO A 254 10.60 -19.05 -8.65
N SER A 255 10.73 -19.59 -9.84
CA SER A 255 10.35 -18.93 -11.11
C SER A 255 8.91 -18.41 -11.18
N LYS A 256 8.00 -19.01 -10.43
CA LYS A 256 6.58 -18.54 -10.38
C LYS A 256 6.40 -17.13 -9.85
N ILE A 257 7.38 -16.59 -9.07
CA ILE A 257 7.30 -15.23 -8.53
C ILE A 257 7.59 -14.16 -9.60
N THR A 258 8.15 -14.53 -10.74
CA THR A 258 8.43 -13.61 -11.85
C THR A 258 7.17 -12.89 -12.34
N THR A 259 6.03 -13.59 -12.34
CA THR A 259 4.73 -12.98 -12.71
C THR A 259 4.35 -11.86 -11.75
N GLU A 260 4.52 -12.07 -10.44
CA GLU A 260 4.22 -11.05 -9.42
C GLU A 260 5.11 -9.80 -9.60
N PHE A 261 6.40 -9.96 -9.93
CA PHE A 261 7.27 -8.82 -10.26
C PHE A 261 6.77 -8.04 -11.47
N LYS A 262 6.36 -8.73 -12.54
CA LYS A 262 5.84 -8.07 -13.75
C LYS A 262 4.55 -7.31 -13.48
N GLU A 263 3.62 -7.91 -12.73
CA GLU A 263 2.39 -7.24 -12.30
C GLU A 263 2.68 -5.99 -11.46
N VAL A 264 3.68 -6.05 -10.56
CA VAL A 264 4.09 -4.87 -9.77
C VAL A 264 4.63 -3.77 -10.66
N ILE A 265 5.50 -4.08 -11.64
CA ILE A 265 6.03 -3.08 -12.58
C ILE A 265 4.89 -2.43 -13.40
N ASP A 266 3.92 -3.23 -13.84
CA ASP A 266 2.80 -2.71 -14.65
C ASP A 266 1.92 -1.72 -13.87
N TRP A 267 1.70 -1.99 -12.60
CA TRP A 267 0.87 -1.15 -11.76
C TRP A 267 1.59 0.04 -11.10
N LEU A 268 2.91 0.03 -11.03
CA LEU A 268 3.64 1.14 -10.43
C LEU A 268 3.42 2.45 -11.18
N HIS A 269 3.24 3.52 -10.41
CA HIS A 269 3.17 4.91 -10.82
C HIS A 269 4.20 5.74 -10.05
N GLU A 270 4.05 7.05 -10.06
CA GLU A 270 4.89 7.96 -9.32
C GLU A 270 4.84 7.64 -7.82
N ARG A 271 6.02 7.52 -7.19
CA ARG A 271 6.14 7.22 -5.78
C ARG A 271 6.90 8.31 -5.04
N ALA A 272 6.33 8.80 -3.95
CA ALA A 272 7.01 9.73 -3.06
C ALA A 272 8.34 9.15 -2.56
N CYS A 273 9.45 9.86 -2.78
CA CYS A 273 10.80 9.42 -2.46
C CYS A 273 11.48 10.25 -1.37
N ALA A 274 10.76 11.20 -0.77
CA ALA A 274 11.26 12.07 0.28
C ALA A 274 10.22 12.28 1.38
N ARG A 275 10.67 12.70 2.56
CA ARG A 275 9.84 13.00 3.72
C ARG A 275 10.43 14.18 4.50
N GLN A 276 9.60 14.89 5.24
CA GLN A 276 10.03 16.06 6.03
C GLN A 276 10.49 15.71 7.45
N GLN A 277 10.15 14.51 7.94
CA GLN A 277 10.44 14.10 9.31
C GLN A 277 11.05 12.71 9.37
N GLY A 278 11.85 12.46 10.40
CA GLY A 278 12.50 11.19 10.68
C GLY A 278 14.01 11.22 10.53
N LEU A 279 14.64 10.06 10.69
CA LEU A 279 16.08 9.87 10.47
C LEU A 279 16.34 9.55 9.00
N GLY A 280 17.43 10.04 8.44
CA GLY A 280 17.86 9.76 7.08
C GLY A 280 18.76 10.85 6.50
N THR A 281 19.13 10.68 5.24
CA THR A 281 19.98 11.60 4.50
C THR A 281 19.14 12.69 3.85
N LYS A 282 19.55 13.95 4.00
CA LYS A 282 18.90 15.08 3.31
C LYS A 282 19.13 15.01 1.81
N LEU A 283 18.11 15.40 1.02
CA LEU A 283 18.28 15.52 -0.43
C LEU A 283 19.41 16.53 -0.74
N PRO A 284 20.29 16.22 -1.69
CA PRO A 284 21.41 17.12 -2.04
C PRO A 284 20.96 18.50 -2.53
N TRP A 285 19.84 18.57 -3.24
CA TRP A 285 19.30 19.76 -3.88
C TRP A 285 18.18 20.44 -3.10
N ASP A 286 17.59 19.74 -2.09
CA ASP A 286 16.50 20.25 -1.26
C ASP A 286 16.68 19.78 0.18
N LYS A 287 17.34 20.62 0.99
CA LYS A 287 17.76 20.26 2.36
C LYS A 287 16.63 20.17 3.38
N ASP A 288 15.41 20.61 3.04
CA ASP A 288 14.23 20.51 3.88
C ASP A 288 13.62 19.11 3.81
N TRP A 289 14.02 18.33 2.83
CA TRP A 289 13.57 16.97 2.60
C TRP A 289 14.65 15.93 2.90
N ILE A 290 14.20 14.80 3.45
CA ILE A 290 15.01 13.62 3.77
C ILE A 290 14.63 12.52 2.79
N VAL A 291 15.61 11.81 2.24
CA VAL A 291 15.37 10.64 1.37
C VAL A 291 14.55 9.60 2.12
N GLU A 292 13.50 9.09 1.47
CA GLU A 292 12.68 8.02 2.02
C GLU A 292 13.48 6.71 2.05
N SER A 293 13.34 5.93 3.13
CA SER A 293 14.21 4.77 3.40
C SER A 293 14.18 3.66 2.35
N LEU A 294 13.06 3.48 1.64
CA LEU A 294 13.01 2.54 0.52
C LEU A 294 13.67 3.09 -0.76
N SER A 295 13.88 4.40 -0.83
CA SER A 295 14.51 5.02 -2.00
C SER A 295 16.03 5.01 -1.94
N ASP A 296 16.63 5.11 -0.74
CA ASP A 296 18.09 5.06 -0.57
C ASP A 296 18.62 3.64 -0.35
N SER A 297 17.85 2.76 0.25
CA SER A 297 18.27 1.40 0.61
C SER A 297 18.31 0.41 -0.57
N VAL A 298 17.89 0.81 -1.77
CA VAL A 298 17.83 -0.10 -2.93
C VAL A 298 19.16 -0.28 -3.66
N ILE A 299 20.15 0.59 -3.40
CA ILE A 299 21.47 0.57 -4.03
C ILE A 299 22.64 0.48 -3.02
N TYR A 300 22.35 0.29 -1.73
CA TYR A 300 23.39 0.32 -0.68
C TYR A 300 24.46 -0.75 -0.85
N MET A 301 24.17 -1.84 -1.54
CA MET A 301 25.14 -2.90 -1.83
C MET A 301 26.33 -2.40 -2.66
N ALA A 302 26.14 -1.38 -3.50
CA ALA A 302 27.24 -0.72 -4.18
C ALA A 302 28.18 0.01 -3.19
N TYR A 303 27.61 0.66 -2.18
CA TYR A 303 28.37 1.30 -1.12
C TYR A 303 29.11 0.28 -0.25
N TYR A 304 28.58 -0.89 -0.03
CA TYR A 304 29.28 -1.95 0.76
C TYR A 304 30.63 -2.34 0.20
N THR A 305 30.84 -2.26 -1.12
CA THR A 305 32.14 -2.55 -1.75
C THR A 305 33.25 -1.59 -1.30
N MET A 306 32.89 -0.40 -0.84
CA MET A 306 33.83 0.63 -0.38
C MET A 306 33.74 0.93 1.12
N SER A 307 32.73 0.40 1.82
CA SER A 307 32.45 0.76 3.22
C SER A 307 33.60 0.45 4.17
N ARG A 308 34.43 -0.59 3.89
CA ARG A 308 35.61 -0.91 4.70
C ARG A 308 36.62 0.23 4.71
N PHE A 309 36.85 0.87 3.57
CA PHE A 309 37.81 1.98 3.45
C PHE A 309 37.33 3.26 4.15
N VAL A 310 36.02 3.40 4.27
CA VAL A 310 35.39 4.49 5.04
C VAL A 310 35.49 4.18 6.54
N ASN A 311 35.21 2.94 6.93
CA ASN A 311 35.20 2.51 8.33
C ASN A 311 36.59 2.45 8.95
N ASP A 312 37.63 2.13 8.18
CA ASP A 312 39.03 2.13 8.66
C ASP A 312 39.70 3.51 8.60
N GLY A 313 38.98 4.52 8.06
CA GLY A 313 39.46 5.90 7.96
C GLY A 313 40.37 6.18 6.77
N THR A 314 40.59 5.24 5.88
CA THR A 314 41.33 5.44 4.61
C THR A 314 40.62 6.46 3.73
N ILE A 315 39.31 6.41 3.68
CA ILE A 315 38.43 7.37 2.98
C ILE A 315 37.58 8.10 4.01
N LYS A 316 37.63 9.43 4.00
CA LYS A 316 36.80 10.27 4.84
C LYS A 316 35.56 10.75 4.09
N PRO A 317 34.49 11.17 4.78
CA PRO A 317 33.28 11.66 4.12
C PRO A 317 33.51 12.77 3.10
N GLU A 318 34.47 13.66 3.35
CA GLU A 318 34.84 14.74 2.44
C GLU A 318 35.53 14.28 1.15
N ASN A 319 36.05 13.06 1.11
CA ASN A 319 36.63 12.47 -0.09
C ASN A 319 35.58 11.86 -1.05
N LEU A 320 34.34 11.63 -0.56
CA LEU A 320 33.25 11.02 -1.31
C LEU A 320 32.58 12.06 -2.21
N THR A 321 33.24 12.45 -3.27
CA THR A 321 32.74 13.44 -4.25
C THR A 321 31.93 12.75 -5.35
N LYS A 322 31.17 13.56 -6.11
CA LYS A 322 30.42 13.05 -7.26
C LYS A 322 31.35 12.39 -8.28
N GLU A 323 32.47 13.03 -8.57
CA GLU A 323 33.47 12.56 -9.56
C GLU A 323 34.14 11.25 -9.12
N PHE A 324 34.33 11.08 -7.80
CA PHE A 324 34.80 9.83 -7.22
C PHE A 324 33.79 8.70 -7.51
N PHE A 325 32.50 8.90 -7.23
CA PHE A 325 31.48 7.89 -7.50
C PHE A 325 31.26 7.65 -9.00
N ASP A 326 31.26 8.70 -9.82
CA ASP A 326 31.12 8.58 -11.27
C ASP A 326 32.23 7.71 -11.88
N TYR A 327 33.47 7.89 -11.42
CA TYR A 327 34.62 7.10 -11.89
C TYR A 327 34.57 5.65 -11.42
N ILE A 328 34.26 5.42 -10.15
CA ILE A 328 34.27 4.07 -9.57
C ILE A 328 33.07 3.24 -10.00
N LEU A 329 31.88 3.77 -9.87
CA LEU A 329 30.63 3.01 -10.04
C LEU A 329 30.11 3.02 -11.47
N LEU A 330 30.36 4.09 -12.23
CA LEU A 330 29.76 4.31 -13.54
C LEU A 330 30.76 4.29 -14.71
N ASP A 331 32.05 4.08 -14.45
CA ASP A 331 33.12 4.21 -15.45
C ASP A 331 33.08 5.57 -16.21
N LYS A 332 32.59 6.64 -15.55
CA LYS A 332 32.47 7.98 -16.14
C LYS A 332 33.55 8.90 -15.65
N GLY A 333 34.09 9.73 -16.54
CA GLY A 333 35.14 10.70 -16.22
C GLY A 333 36.55 10.12 -16.26
N ASP A 334 37.51 10.93 -15.79
CA ASP A 334 38.93 10.62 -15.77
C ASP A 334 39.40 10.42 -14.32
N ILE A 335 40.32 9.49 -14.09
CA ILE A 335 40.94 9.24 -12.79
C ILE A 335 41.57 10.51 -12.24
N SER A 336 42.20 11.34 -13.08
CA SER A 336 42.81 12.60 -12.67
C SER A 336 41.80 13.58 -12.04
N LEU A 337 40.57 13.58 -12.54
CA LEU A 337 39.47 14.37 -11.98
C LEU A 337 39.00 13.80 -10.64
N ALA A 338 38.84 12.49 -10.54
CA ALA A 338 38.51 11.83 -9.30
C ALA A 338 39.57 12.06 -8.21
N VAL A 339 40.87 11.97 -8.56
CA VAL A 339 41.99 12.27 -7.66
C VAL A 339 41.93 13.72 -7.18
N SER A 340 41.81 14.69 -8.10
CA SER A 340 41.85 16.11 -7.76
C SER A 340 40.69 16.56 -6.88
N THR A 341 39.49 16.03 -7.09
CA THR A 341 38.27 16.38 -6.34
C THR A 341 38.19 15.63 -5.01
N SER A 342 38.48 14.34 -4.99
CA SER A 342 38.45 13.55 -3.77
C SER A 342 39.66 13.74 -2.86
N LYS A 343 40.79 14.22 -3.41
CA LYS A 343 42.09 14.35 -2.71
C LYS A 343 42.67 13.01 -2.23
N LEU A 344 42.24 11.92 -2.83
CA LEU A 344 42.78 10.57 -2.62
C LEU A 344 43.89 10.32 -3.64
N SER A 345 44.81 9.39 -3.32
CA SER A 345 45.78 8.90 -4.30
C SER A 345 45.13 8.03 -5.35
N GLU A 346 45.73 7.94 -6.53
CA GLU A 346 45.30 7.09 -7.61
C GLU A 346 45.23 5.60 -7.16
N ASP A 347 46.22 5.12 -6.41
CA ASP A 347 46.25 3.76 -5.85
C ASP A 347 45.04 3.42 -4.99
N ILE A 348 44.58 4.36 -4.16
CA ILE A 348 43.37 4.16 -3.32
C ILE A 348 42.12 4.09 -4.21
N ILE A 349 41.98 5.01 -5.18
CA ILE A 349 40.84 5.03 -6.09
C ILE A 349 40.76 3.74 -6.91
N ASP A 350 41.90 3.28 -7.45
CA ASP A 350 41.97 2.04 -8.20
C ASP A 350 41.67 0.82 -7.33
N MET A 351 42.14 0.81 -6.09
CA MET A 351 41.82 -0.25 -5.14
C MET A 351 40.30 -0.35 -4.89
N VAL A 352 39.64 0.78 -4.65
CA VAL A 352 38.19 0.81 -4.44
C VAL A 352 37.43 0.40 -5.71
N LYS A 353 37.87 0.87 -6.86
CA LYS A 353 37.29 0.49 -8.17
C LYS A 353 37.41 -0.99 -8.45
N ASN A 354 38.55 -1.59 -8.14
CA ASN A 354 38.77 -3.02 -8.28
C ASN A 354 37.89 -3.83 -7.34
N GLU A 355 37.69 -3.37 -6.09
CA GLU A 355 36.79 -3.98 -5.15
C GLU A 355 35.33 -3.94 -5.67
N PHE A 356 34.89 -2.78 -6.18
CA PHE A 356 33.57 -2.67 -6.81
C PHE A 356 33.41 -3.62 -8.00
N LYS A 357 34.38 -3.65 -8.91
CA LYS A 357 34.37 -4.55 -10.08
C LYS A 357 34.36 -6.02 -9.73
N TYR A 358 34.91 -6.39 -8.57
CA TYR A 358 34.91 -7.77 -8.09
C TYR A 358 33.52 -8.19 -7.56
N PHE A 359 32.82 -7.29 -6.83
CA PHE A 359 31.54 -7.60 -6.19
C PHE A 359 30.30 -7.23 -7.03
N TYR A 360 30.50 -6.54 -8.15
CA TYR A 360 29.40 -6.17 -9.05
C TYR A 360 29.58 -6.79 -10.44
N PRO A 361 28.49 -7.28 -11.04
CA PRO A 361 27.08 -7.21 -10.63
C PRO A 361 26.78 -7.98 -9.34
N VAL A 362 25.64 -7.64 -8.70
CA VAL A 362 25.13 -8.40 -7.54
C VAL A 362 24.77 -9.82 -8.00
N ASP A 363 25.45 -10.83 -7.44
CA ASP A 363 25.28 -12.24 -7.83
C ASP A 363 23.88 -12.74 -7.43
N SER A 364 23.46 -12.52 -6.18
CA SER A 364 22.15 -12.95 -5.69
C SER A 364 21.62 -12.06 -4.57
N ARG A 365 20.32 -11.75 -4.63
CA ARG A 365 19.59 -10.99 -3.62
C ARG A 365 18.49 -11.86 -2.99
N HIS A 366 18.66 -12.22 -1.72
CA HIS A 366 17.69 -13.03 -0.97
C HIS A 366 16.80 -12.14 -0.11
N SER A 367 15.46 -12.32 -0.18
CA SER A 367 14.54 -11.53 0.64
C SER A 367 13.15 -12.16 0.77
N GLY A 368 12.33 -11.65 1.68
CA GLY A 368 10.97 -12.12 1.90
C GLY A 368 10.00 -11.66 0.80
N ARG A 369 8.94 -12.45 0.58
CA ARG A 369 7.90 -12.19 -0.42
C ARG A 369 7.19 -10.84 -0.21
N ASP A 370 7.05 -10.37 1.02
CA ASP A 370 6.46 -9.08 1.37
C ASP A 370 7.23 -7.88 0.79
N LEU A 371 8.48 -8.10 0.37
CA LEU A 371 9.31 -7.07 -0.27
C LEU A 371 9.25 -7.08 -1.81
N VAL A 372 8.56 -8.02 -2.43
CA VAL A 372 8.38 -8.04 -3.91
C VAL A 372 7.66 -6.78 -4.38
N GLN A 373 6.58 -6.38 -3.69
CA GLN A 373 5.75 -5.24 -4.06
C GLN A 373 6.39 -3.87 -3.80
N ASN A 374 7.59 -3.83 -3.24
CA ASN A 374 8.28 -2.59 -2.89
C ASN A 374 9.79 -2.71 -3.07
N HIS A 375 10.55 -3.05 -2.04
CA HIS A 375 12.00 -2.99 -2.02
C HIS A 375 12.68 -3.75 -3.17
N LEU A 376 12.24 -4.98 -3.49
CA LEU A 376 12.87 -5.79 -4.53
C LEU A 376 12.59 -5.26 -5.94
N SER A 377 11.36 -4.80 -6.20
CA SER A 377 11.03 -4.16 -7.48
C SER A 377 11.77 -2.83 -7.65
N PHE A 378 11.86 -2.02 -6.58
CA PHE A 378 12.64 -0.77 -6.61
C PHE A 378 14.14 -1.01 -6.74
N PHE A 379 14.66 -2.10 -6.15
CA PHE A 379 16.04 -2.52 -6.33
C PHE A 379 16.37 -2.71 -7.81
N VAL A 380 15.53 -3.44 -8.55
CA VAL A 380 15.75 -3.64 -10.00
C VAL A 380 15.58 -2.34 -10.78
N LEU A 381 14.48 -1.59 -10.55
CA LEU A 381 14.24 -0.31 -11.22
C LEU A 381 15.42 0.65 -11.05
N ASN A 382 15.93 0.82 -9.84
CA ASN A 382 17.05 1.73 -9.59
C ASN A 382 18.37 1.23 -10.18
N HIS A 383 18.63 -0.09 -10.16
CA HIS A 383 19.83 -0.64 -10.77
C HIS A 383 19.86 -0.43 -12.28
N VAL A 384 18.75 -0.67 -12.97
CA VAL A 384 18.70 -0.48 -14.43
C VAL A 384 18.75 1.01 -14.85
N ALA A 385 18.36 1.92 -13.95
CA ALA A 385 18.46 3.36 -14.20
C ALA A 385 19.89 3.90 -13.98
N ILE A 386 20.63 3.35 -13.04
CA ILE A 386 21.94 3.85 -12.62
C ILE A 386 23.07 3.17 -13.37
N PHE A 387 22.98 1.86 -13.53
CA PHE A 387 24.09 1.03 -14.03
C PHE A 387 23.86 0.55 -15.47
N GLU A 388 24.97 0.36 -16.19
CA GLU A 388 24.96 -0.31 -17.48
C GLU A 388 24.51 -1.77 -17.33
N LYS A 389 23.96 -2.36 -18.41
CA LYS A 389 23.42 -3.73 -18.44
C LYS A 389 24.36 -4.80 -17.84
N LYS A 390 25.68 -4.69 -18.07
CA LYS A 390 26.68 -5.63 -17.52
C LYS A 390 26.76 -5.67 -15.99
N LEU A 391 26.21 -4.64 -15.31
CA LEU A 391 26.19 -4.48 -13.86
C LEU A 391 24.79 -4.68 -13.24
N TRP A 392 23.80 -5.10 -14.04
CA TRP A 392 22.47 -5.41 -13.54
C TRP A 392 22.50 -6.65 -12.63
N PRO A 393 21.63 -6.71 -11.60
CA PRO A 393 21.54 -7.86 -10.71
C PRO A 393 21.28 -9.16 -11.47
N GLN A 394 21.88 -10.27 -11.03
CA GLN A 394 21.82 -11.55 -11.74
C GLN A 394 20.77 -12.50 -11.19
N GLU A 395 20.52 -12.45 -9.88
CA GLU A 395 19.57 -13.37 -9.24
C GLU A 395 18.79 -12.70 -8.11
N ILE A 396 17.52 -13.08 -8.00
CA ILE A 396 16.69 -12.81 -6.82
C ILE A 396 16.11 -14.14 -6.30
N VAL A 397 16.28 -14.39 -5.00
CA VAL A 397 15.67 -15.52 -4.30
C VAL A 397 14.63 -15.00 -3.31
N VAL A 398 13.39 -15.46 -3.44
CA VAL A 398 12.26 -15.01 -2.61
C VAL A 398 11.81 -16.14 -1.69
N ASN A 399 11.78 -15.86 -0.38
CA ASN A 399 11.33 -16.78 0.65
C ASN A 399 10.03 -16.31 1.32
N GLY A 400 9.31 -17.24 1.95
CA GLY A 400 8.15 -16.95 2.79
C GLY A 400 8.53 -16.29 4.12
N SER A 401 7.53 -16.06 4.96
CA SER A 401 7.70 -15.49 6.30
C SER A 401 8.09 -16.58 7.31
N VAL A 402 8.60 -16.16 8.47
CA VAL A 402 8.76 -17.05 9.64
C VAL A 402 7.55 -16.84 10.55
N MET A 403 6.80 -17.91 10.76
CA MET A 403 5.68 -17.97 11.69
C MET A 403 6.18 -18.52 13.05
N MET A 404 5.42 -18.32 14.08
CA MET A 404 5.67 -18.95 15.39
C MET A 404 4.42 -19.67 15.85
N ASP A 405 4.52 -20.99 15.99
CA ASP A 405 3.40 -21.87 16.35
C ASP A 405 2.16 -21.64 15.46
N GLY A 406 2.38 -21.57 14.14
CA GLY A 406 1.35 -21.34 13.13
C GLY A 406 0.81 -19.91 13.03
N ALA A 407 1.33 -18.97 13.82
CA ALA A 407 0.88 -17.57 13.83
C ALA A 407 1.98 -16.60 13.38
N LYS A 408 1.60 -15.52 12.69
CA LYS A 408 2.55 -14.46 12.32
C LYS A 408 3.13 -13.79 13.56
N MET A 409 4.46 -13.67 13.62
CA MET A 409 5.14 -12.99 14.73
C MET A 409 4.73 -11.51 14.80
N SER A 410 4.31 -11.07 15.98
CA SER A 410 3.91 -9.69 16.25
C SER A 410 4.28 -9.26 17.66
N LYS A 411 4.86 -8.04 17.80
CA LYS A 411 5.15 -7.46 19.11
C LYS A 411 3.90 -7.26 19.95
N SER A 412 2.78 -6.92 19.34
CA SER A 412 1.50 -6.69 20.02
C SER A 412 0.87 -7.99 20.55
N MET A 413 1.16 -9.11 19.90
CA MET A 413 0.70 -10.44 20.34
C MET A 413 1.66 -11.12 21.33
N GLY A 414 2.87 -10.59 21.52
CA GLY A 414 3.86 -11.15 22.43
C GLY A 414 4.48 -12.48 21.98
N ASN A 415 4.23 -12.92 20.74
CA ASN A 415 4.72 -14.19 20.18
C ASN A 415 6.04 -14.01 19.40
N ILE A 416 6.95 -13.16 19.91
CA ILE A 416 8.26 -12.92 19.31
C ILE A 416 9.34 -13.45 20.24
N ILE A 417 10.25 -14.24 19.67
CA ILE A 417 11.53 -14.57 20.31
C ILE A 417 12.62 -13.75 19.64
N PRO A 418 13.32 -12.86 20.37
CA PRO A 418 14.46 -12.15 19.82
C PRO A 418 15.55 -13.14 19.37
N LEU A 419 16.05 -12.96 18.13
CA LEU A 419 17.06 -13.88 17.56
C LEU A 419 18.28 -14.03 18.48
N ARG A 420 18.74 -12.94 19.11
CA ARG A 420 19.86 -12.98 20.07
C ARG A 420 19.59 -13.91 21.24
N THR A 421 18.37 -13.91 21.77
CA THR A 421 17.96 -14.80 22.87
C THR A 421 17.94 -16.25 22.39
N ALA A 422 17.30 -16.51 21.24
CA ALA A 422 17.23 -17.85 20.68
C ALA A 422 18.64 -18.45 20.42
N ILE A 423 19.54 -17.67 19.82
CA ILE A 423 20.94 -18.11 19.57
C ILE A 423 21.69 -18.36 20.88
N LYS A 424 21.51 -17.53 21.90
CA LYS A 424 22.15 -17.71 23.21
C LYS A 424 21.71 -19.00 23.89
N ASP A 425 20.42 -19.33 23.77
CA ASP A 425 19.82 -20.44 24.52
C ASP A 425 20.00 -21.80 23.81
N HIS A 426 20.04 -21.80 22.45
CA HIS A 426 20.02 -23.02 21.63
C HIS A 426 21.19 -23.15 20.65
N GLY A 427 21.99 -22.12 20.47
CA GLY A 427 23.01 -22.07 19.43
C GLY A 427 22.45 -21.67 18.06
N ALA A 428 23.32 -21.24 17.14
CA ALA A 428 22.93 -20.76 15.83
C ALA A 428 22.52 -21.91 14.88
N ASP A 429 23.20 -23.05 14.92
CA ASP A 429 22.97 -24.13 13.96
C ASP A 429 21.62 -24.83 14.16
N PRO A 430 21.16 -25.16 15.38
CA PRO A 430 19.82 -25.72 15.59
C PRO A 430 18.72 -24.80 15.09
N ILE A 431 18.86 -23.48 15.29
CA ILE A 431 17.87 -22.49 14.86
C ILE A 431 17.83 -22.41 13.33
N ARG A 432 18.99 -22.32 12.68
CA ARG A 432 19.09 -22.28 11.21
C ARG A 432 18.48 -23.53 10.58
N LEU A 433 18.82 -24.69 11.10
CA LEU A 433 18.27 -25.95 10.61
C LEU A 433 16.77 -26.08 10.84
N ALA A 434 16.24 -25.63 11.99
CA ALA A 434 14.83 -25.65 12.27
C ALA A 434 14.03 -24.80 11.26
N ILE A 435 14.52 -23.62 10.92
CA ILE A 435 13.88 -22.75 9.93
C ILE A 435 13.94 -23.37 8.53
N ILE A 436 15.14 -23.77 8.09
CA ILE A 436 15.34 -24.28 6.71
C ILE A 436 14.61 -25.61 6.49
N SER A 437 14.55 -26.49 7.51
CA SER A 437 13.86 -27.78 7.40
C SER A 437 12.33 -27.68 7.43
N SER A 438 11.77 -26.56 7.89
CA SER A 438 10.32 -26.40 8.04
C SER A 438 9.61 -26.04 6.74
N ALA A 439 10.26 -25.36 5.80
CA ALA A 439 9.63 -24.84 4.58
C ALA A 439 10.58 -24.77 3.38
N GLU A 440 10.03 -24.92 2.20
CA GLU A 440 10.67 -24.54 0.93
C GLU A 440 10.41 -23.04 0.63
N LEU A 441 11.10 -22.52 -0.41
CA LEU A 441 10.89 -21.13 -0.89
C LEU A 441 9.39 -20.83 -1.13
N LEU A 442 8.93 -19.66 -0.74
CA LEU A 442 7.56 -19.14 -0.74
C LEU A 442 6.59 -19.83 0.25
N GLN A 443 6.99 -20.88 0.93
CA GLN A 443 6.22 -21.40 2.05
C GLN A 443 6.64 -20.64 3.32
N ASP A 444 5.66 -20.38 4.18
CA ASP A 444 5.96 -19.81 5.49
C ASP A 444 6.60 -20.89 6.38
N ALA A 445 7.76 -20.57 6.93
CA ALA A 445 8.47 -21.45 7.84
C ALA A 445 7.85 -21.36 9.24
N ASP A 446 7.39 -22.48 9.80
CA ASP A 446 6.88 -22.50 11.16
C ASP A 446 8.03 -22.80 12.14
N PHE A 447 8.38 -21.79 12.94
CA PHE A 447 9.40 -21.89 13.97
C PHE A 447 8.76 -22.29 15.29
N ASN A 448 9.02 -23.53 15.73
CA ASN A 448 8.58 -24.02 17.03
C ASN A 448 9.75 -24.59 17.83
N MET A 449 9.65 -24.49 19.16
CA MET A 449 10.74 -24.86 20.06
C MET A 449 10.97 -26.37 20.14
N GLU A 450 9.94 -27.17 19.93
CA GLU A 450 10.06 -28.63 19.92
C GLU A 450 10.99 -29.10 18.81
N SER A 451 10.83 -28.54 17.61
CA SER A 451 11.71 -28.80 16.46
C SER A 451 13.16 -28.38 16.75
N VAL A 452 13.36 -27.21 17.38
CA VAL A 452 14.71 -26.73 17.75
C VAL A 452 15.40 -27.71 18.70
N TYR A 453 14.70 -28.12 19.78
CA TYR A 453 15.24 -29.11 20.73
C TYR A 453 15.54 -30.46 20.06
N GLY A 454 14.65 -30.94 19.19
CA GLY A 454 14.88 -32.19 18.47
C GLY A 454 16.11 -32.16 17.58
N ILE A 455 16.33 -31.04 16.88
CA ILE A 455 17.51 -30.81 16.03
C ILE A 455 18.77 -30.68 16.88
N GLN A 456 18.72 -29.91 17.99
CA GLN A 456 19.85 -29.76 18.90
C GLN A 456 20.35 -31.11 19.40
N ASN A 457 19.46 -31.97 19.90
CA ASN A 457 19.81 -33.30 20.39
C ASN A 457 20.45 -34.17 19.30
N LYS A 458 19.92 -34.09 18.05
CA LYS A 458 20.52 -34.83 16.92
C LYS A 458 21.93 -34.35 16.60
N LEU A 459 22.17 -33.04 16.58
CA LEU A 459 23.49 -32.48 16.32
C LEU A 459 24.49 -32.84 17.44
N GLU A 460 24.06 -32.79 18.72
CA GLU A 460 24.90 -33.18 19.86
C GLU A 460 25.29 -34.67 19.79
N SER A 461 24.30 -35.54 19.49
CA SER A 461 24.53 -36.96 19.30
C SER A 461 25.52 -37.23 18.15
N LEU A 462 25.34 -36.58 17.00
CA LEU A 462 26.24 -36.70 15.85
C LEU A 462 27.69 -36.28 16.20
N LEU A 463 27.84 -35.15 16.91
CA LEU A 463 29.14 -34.65 17.34
C LEU A 463 29.81 -35.59 18.32
N GLU A 464 29.04 -36.15 19.25
CA GLU A 464 29.54 -37.16 20.20
C GLU A 464 30.01 -38.44 19.47
N GLU A 465 29.19 -38.96 18.57
CA GLU A 465 29.57 -40.14 17.75
C GLU A 465 30.83 -39.86 16.92
N CYS A 466 30.90 -38.72 16.22
CA CYS A 466 32.07 -38.34 15.45
C CYS A 466 33.34 -38.19 16.33
N SER A 467 33.20 -37.67 17.55
CA SER A 467 34.32 -37.49 18.47
C SER A 467 34.89 -38.84 18.99
N ASN A 468 34.05 -39.87 19.01
CA ASN A 468 34.40 -41.22 19.43
C ASN A 468 34.97 -42.11 18.32
N LEU A 469 34.92 -41.64 17.05
CA LEU A 469 35.49 -42.37 15.93
C LEU A 469 37.00 -42.46 16.06
N LYS A 470 37.52 -43.67 15.88
CA LYS A 470 38.98 -43.92 15.84
C LYS A 470 39.35 -44.27 14.42
N ALA A 471 40.42 -43.66 13.94
CA ALA A 471 41.02 -44.09 12.65
C ALA A 471 41.51 -45.52 12.76
N SER A 472 41.15 -46.36 11.82
CA SER A 472 41.64 -47.71 11.67
C SER A 472 42.25 -47.87 10.27
N GLU A 473 43.13 -48.86 10.10
CA GLU A 473 43.60 -49.22 8.76
C GLU A 473 42.43 -49.76 7.94
N ILE A 474 42.30 -49.26 6.69
CA ILE A 474 41.28 -49.73 5.77
C ILE A 474 41.75 -51.04 5.19
N GLY A 475 41.05 -52.13 5.50
CA GLY A 475 41.22 -53.43 4.86
C GLY A 475 40.53 -53.49 3.49
N ASP A 476 40.39 -54.70 2.93
CA ASP A 476 39.58 -54.87 1.73
C ASP A 476 38.13 -54.56 2.02
N LEU A 477 37.52 -53.71 1.18
CA LEU A 477 36.11 -53.28 1.33
C LEU A 477 35.19 -54.48 1.07
N GLU A 478 34.27 -54.73 2.01
CA GLU A 478 33.18 -55.68 1.86
C GLU A 478 32.02 -55.13 0.99
N ALA A 479 31.01 -55.95 0.73
CA ALA A 479 29.88 -55.54 -0.12
C ALA A 479 29.08 -54.39 0.52
N GLU A 480 28.93 -54.42 1.84
CA GLU A 480 28.25 -53.41 2.64
C GLU A 480 28.98 -52.06 2.61
N ASP A 481 30.33 -52.10 2.72
CA ASP A 481 31.15 -50.89 2.66
C ASP A 481 31.02 -50.20 1.29
N ARG A 482 31.09 -50.99 0.21
CA ARG A 482 30.90 -50.48 -1.16
C ARG A 482 29.50 -49.93 -1.35
N TRP A 483 28.47 -50.55 -0.77
CA TRP A 483 27.10 -50.09 -0.84
C TRP A 483 26.94 -48.75 -0.12
N ILE A 484 27.44 -48.60 1.11
CA ILE A 484 27.40 -47.34 1.86
C ILE A 484 28.13 -46.24 1.09
N LEU A 485 29.34 -46.48 0.61
CA LEU A 485 30.11 -45.49 -0.16
C LEU A 485 29.35 -45.06 -1.44
N SER A 486 28.76 -46.01 -2.15
CA SER A 486 27.95 -45.72 -3.35
C SER A 486 26.72 -44.91 -3.02
N LYS A 487 26.01 -45.22 -1.93
CA LYS A 487 24.84 -44.46 -1.46
C LYS A 487 25.21 -43.06 -1.03
N THR A 488 26.29 -42.92 -0.27
CA THR A 488 26.82 -41.61 0.17
C THR A 488 27.15 -40.73 -1.02
N GLN A 489 27.86 -41.26 -2.03
CA GLN A 489 28.16 -40.52 -3.25
C GLN A 489 26.88 -40.07 -4.00
N GLY A 490 25.91 -40.97 -4.10
CA GLY A 490 24.58 -40.62 -4.70
C GLY A 490 23.88 -39.51 -3.95
N ARG A 491 23.89 -39.53 -2.60
CA ARG A 491 23.32 -38.48 -1.78
C ARG A 491 24.06 -37.14 -1.91
N ILE A 492 25.39 -37.14 -1.93
CA ILE A 492 26.21 -35.95 -2.16
C ILE A 492 25.79 -35.24 -3.47
N VAL A 493 25.61 -36.01 -4.57
CA VAL A 493 25.17 -35.46 -5.84
C VAL A 493 23.75 -34.83 -5.71
N GLN A 494 22.79 -35.57 -5.12
CA GLN A 494 21.42 -35.10 -4.93
C GLN A 494 21.34 -33.83 -4.07
N ILE A 495 22.04 -33.80 -2.95
CA ILE A 495 22.09 -32.65 -2.03
C ILE A 495 22.73 -31.44 -2.73
N THR A 496 23.85 -31.68 -3.46
CA THR A 496 24.51 -30.60 -4.22
C THR A 496 23.52 -29.96 -5.21
N GLU A 497 22.84 -30.79 -6.00
CA GLU A 497 21.83 -30.29 -6.96
C GLU A 497 20.68 -29.55 -6.28
N ALA A 498 20.21 -30.07 -5.15
CA ALA A 498 19.13 -29.42 -4.40
C ALA A 498 19.56 -28.06 -3.85
N VAL A 499 20.76 -27.97 -3.28
CA VAL A 499 21.32 -26.71 -2.73
C VAL A 499 21.58 -25.69 -3.83
N GLU A 500 22.15 -26.09 -4.96
CA GLU A 500 22.38 -25.22 -6.12
C GLU A 500 21.07 -24.63 -6.69
N LYS A 501 19.96 -25.38 -6.59
CA LYS A 501 18.62 -24.93 -7.00
C LYS A 501 17.82 -24.26 -5.87
N MET A 502 18.44 -23.94 -4.74
CA MET A 502 17.82 -23.37 -3.54
C MET A 502 16.67 -24.21 -2.95
N ARG A 503 16.65 -25.53 -3.20
CA ARG A 503 15.72 -26.50 -2.59
C ARG A 503 16.32 -27.03 -1.28
N LEU A 504 16.45 -26.11 -0.32
CA LEU A 504 17.25 -26.37 0.89
C LEU A 504 16.61 -27.42 1.80
N ARG A 505 15.28 -27.41 1.94
CA ARG A 505 14.56 -28.40 2.73
C ARG A 505 14.73 -29.81 2.15
N GLU A 506 14.60 -29.94 0.82
CA GLU A 506 14.81 -31.22 0.13
C GLU A 506 16.23 -31.72 0.38
N GLY A 507 17.25 -30.87 0.21
CA GLY A 507 18.63 -31.21 0.47
C GLY A 507 18.86 -31.69 1.92
N LEU A 508 18.22 -31.09 2.91
CA LEU A 508 18.30 -31.50 4.32
C LEU A 508 17.58 -32.82 4.61
N GLN A 509 16.54 -33.17 3.87
CA GLN A 509 15.83 -34.44 4.04
C GLN A 509 16.62 -35.65 3.48
N ASP A 510 17.60 -35.37 2.64
CA ASP A 510 18.45 -36.39 2.02
C ASP A 510 19.75 -36.67 2.82
N ILE A 511 20.00 -35.88 3.88
CA ILE A 511 21.09 -36.12 4.85
C ILE A 511 20.64 -37.14 5.89
#